data_67da3bb5e3d089f19d85e1a4c8e548c5
#
_entry.id   67da3bb5e3d089f19d85e1a4c8e548c5
#
_cell.length_a   1.000
_cell.length_b   1.000
_cell.length_c   1.000
_cell.angle_alpha   90.00
_cell.angle_beta   90.00
_cell.angle_gamma   90.00
#
_symmetry.space_group_name_H-M   'P 1'
#
loop_
_entity.id
_entity.type
_entity.pdbx_description
1 polymer ?
#
loop_
_entity_poly.entity_id
_entity_poly.type
_entity_poly.pdbx_seq_one_letter_code
_entity_poly.pdbx_strand_id
1 'polypeptide(L)'
;GMPGISDPGEALVAGCIAAGAKYTVLPGASAPLTALVMSGLPTRNACFVGFLPRDGKKRREAIAEIGAHKGTLIFYESRWRIAATAKELVAMLGDRQCALVRELTKKFEQVVRCTLSGLADMYADTPPKGECVMVVAGAKERGENAAERAGNMARELIERGVSVKDAAKQISALCDIARNEAYAIAGRIKNEE
;
A
#
# COMPACT_ATOMS: atom_id res chain seq x y z
N GLY A 1 -11.27 23.63 3.09
CA GLY A 1 -11.10 22.24 2.68
C GLY A 1 -12.35 21.41 2.93
N MET A 2 -12.26 20.12 2.71
CA MET A 2 -13.33 19.17 3.02
C MET A 2 -13.45 19.01 4.54
N PRO A 3 -14.60 19.33 5.17
CA PRO A 3 -14.76 19.26 6.62
C PRO A 3 -14.87 17.80 7.10
N GLY A 4 -14.53 17.54 8.36
CA GLY A 4 -14.65 16.23 9.00
C GLY A 4 -13.59 15.19 8.64
N ILE A 5 -12.70 15.45 7.69
CA ILE A 5 -11.61 14.53 7.29
C ILE A 5 -10.30 15.01 7.92
N SER A 6 -9.94 14.47 9.06
CA SER A 6 -8.86 14.97 9.93
C SER A 6 -9.05 16.45 10.30
N ASP A 7 -10.28 16.86 10.42
CA ASP A 7 -10.74 18.23 10.69
C ASP A 7 -11.99 18.18 11.56
N PRO A 8 -12.28 19.18 12.40
CA PRO A 8 -13.52 19.21 13.18
C PRO A 8 -14.78 19.08 12.32
N GLY A 9 -15.82 18.41 12.84
CA GLY A 9 -17.11 18.29 12.14
C GLY A 9 -17.81 16.96 12.34
N GLU A 10 -17.09 15.88 12.58
CA GLU A 10 -17.66 14.54 12.72
C GLU A 10 -18.72 14.48 13.84
N ALA A 11 -18.41 14.99 15.01
CA ALA A 11 -19.34 15.03 16.15
C ALA A 11 -20.59 15.90 15.87
N LEU A 12 -20.40 17.00 15.12
CA LEU A 12 -21.52 17.88 14.72
C LEU A 12 -22.47 17.15 13.76
N VAL A 13 -21.92 16.47 12.76
CA VAL A 13 -22.73 15.69 11.80
C VAL A 13 -23.47 14.57 12.51
N ALA A 14 -22.80 13.82 13.41
CA ALA A 14 -23.44 12.78 14.22
C ALA A 14 -24.56 13.37 15.10
N GLY A 15 -24.33 14.52 15.71
CA GLY A 15 -25.34 15.23 16.51
C GLY A 15 -26.56 15.66 15.68
N CYS A 16 -26.35 16.19 14.47
CA CYS A 16 -27.45 16.54 13.55
C CYS A 16 -28.28 15.31 13.16
N ILE A 17 -27.63 14.20 12.87
CA ILE A 17 -28.29 12.93 12.54
C ILE A 17 -29.15 12.46 13.74
N ALA A 18 -28.58 12.44 14.94
CA ALA A 18 -29.26 12.01 16.15
C ALA A 18 -30.48 12.91 16.50
N ALA A 19 -30.39 14.21 16.19
CA ALA A 19 -31.46 15.18 16.41
C ALA A 19 -32.49 15.26 15.24
N GLY A 20 -32.32 14.49 14.16
CA GLY A 20 -33.15 14.62 12.96
C GLY A 20 -33.04 15.97 12.26
N ALA A 21 -31.99 16.73 12.52
CA ALA A 21 -31.76 18.05 11.94
C ALA A 21 -31.28 17.93 10.49
N LYS A 22 -31.76 18.81 9.62
CA LYS A 22 -31.29 18.89 8.24
C LYS A 22 -29.89 19.50 8.22
N TYR A 23 -28.99 18.90 7.50
CA TYR A 23 -27.65 19.43 7.23
C TYR A 23 -27.22 19.14 5.79
N THR A 24 -26.21 19.84 5.35
CA THR A 24 -25.50 19.55 4.09
C THR A 24 -24.01 19.72 4.28
N VAL A 25 -23.23 19.01 3.50
CA VAL A 25 -21.78 19.16 3.47
C VAL A 25 -21.36 19.66 2.11
N LEU A 26 -20.76 20.84 2.08
CA LEU A 26 -20.24 21.40 0.82
C LEU A 26 -18.94 20.68 0.43
N PRO A 27 -18.81 20.23 -0.83
CA PRO A 27 -17.55 19.65 -1.29
C PRO A 27 -16.46 20.72 -1.27
N GLY A 28 -15.28 20.32 -0.81
CA GLY A 28 -14.13 21.21 -0.69
C GLY A 28 -12.84 20.55 -1.16
N ALA A 29 -11.78 21.35 -1.23
CA ALA A 29 -10.43 20.87 -1.51
C ALA A 29 -10.04 19.79 -0.49
N SER A 30 -9.38 18.75 -0.96
CA SER A 30 -8.96 17.61 -0.15
C SER A 30 -7.46 17.34 -0.36
N ALA A 31 -6.66 17.65 0.64
CA ALA A 31 -5.22 17.43 0.57
C ALA A 31 -4.84 15.96 0.33
N PRO A 32 -5.49 14.94 0.94
CA PRO A 32 -5.20 13.54 0.67
C PRO A 32 -5.45 13.16 -0.79
N LEU A 33 -6.59 13.56 -1.35
CA LEU A 33 -6.94 13.24 -2.74
C LEU A 33 -6.05 13.97 -3.74
N THR A 34 -5.75 15.23 -3.47
CA THR A 34 -4.82 16.01 -4.31
C THR A 34 -3.42 15.38 -4.29
N ALA A 35 -2.91 15.02 -3.09
CA ALA A 35 -1.61 14.36 -2.96
C ALA A 35 -1.60 12.98 -3.65
N LEU A 36 -2.68 12.21 -3.56
CA LEU A 36 -2.81 10.93 -4.24
C LEU A 36 -2.64 11.11 -5.76
N VAL A 37 -3.38 12.02 -6.37
CA VAL A 37 -3.28 12.28 -7.81
C VAL A 37 -1.88 12.78 -8.18
N MET A 38 -1.32 13.71 -7.41
CA MET A 38 0.03 14.25 -7.65
C MET A 38 1.14 13.23 -7.41
N SER A 39 0.91 12.19 -6.62
CA SER A 39 1.90 11.14 -6.37
C SER A 39 2.29 10.35 -7.62
N GLY A 40 1.33 10.16 -8.54
CA GLY A 40 1.47 9.29 -9.69
C GLY A 40 1.30 7.79 -9.36
N LEU A 41 0.97 7.46 -8.10
CA LEU A 41 0.65 6.09 -7.68
C LEU A 41 -0.80 5.73 -8.05
N PRO A 42 -1.15 4.43 -8.12
CA PRO A 42 -2.50 3.99 -8.43
C PRO A 42 -3.55 4.62 -7.51
N THR A 43 -4.61 5.18 -8.08
CA THR A 43 -5.67 5.86 -7.31
C THR A 43 -6.81 4.93 -6.91
N ARG A 44 -6.92 3.75 -7.55
CA ARG A 44 -7.96 2.77 -7.22
C ARG A 44 -7.73 2.16 -5.84
N ASN A 45 -8.79 2.03 -5.06
CA ASN A 45 -8.78 1.45 -3.72
C ASN A 45 -7.75 2.10 -2.77
N ALA A 46 -7.51 3.42 -2.93
CA ALA A 46 -6.64 4.13 -2.02
C ALA A 46 -7.25 4.19 -0.61
N CYS A 47 -6.41 4.05 0.40
CA CYS A 47 -6.78 4.11 1.80
C CYS A 47 -6.21 5.37 2.45
N PHE A 48 -7.07 6.24 2.96
CA PHE A 48 -6.65 7.37 3.77
C PHE A 48 -6.50 6.93 5.23
N VAL A 49 -5.26 6.82 5.66
CA VAL A 49 -4.88 6.39 7.02
C VAL A 49 -4.91 7.56 8.01
N GLY A 50 -4.66 8.78 7.52
CA GLY A 50 -4.52 9.96 8.37
C GLY A 50 -3.21 9.93 9.16
N PHE A 51 -3.23 10.43 10.41
CA PHE A 51 -2.07 10.41 11.30
C PHE A 51 -1.93 9.06 12.01
N LEU A 52 -0.76 8.45 11.91
CA LEU A 52 -0.45 7.27 12.72
C LEU A 52 -0.40 7.62 14.22
N PRO A 53 -0.87 6.73 15.11
CA PRO A 53 -0.80 6.93 16.55
C PRO A 53 0.60 7.29 17.03
N ARG A 54 0.70 8.07 18.12
CA ARG A 54 1.99 8.41 18.75
C ARG A 54 2.50 7.30 19.66
N ASP A 55 1.59 6.56 20.27
CA ASP A 55 1.90 5.39 21.11
C ASP A 55 2.53 4.26 20.29
N GLY A 56 3.68 3.77 20.72
CA GLY A 56 4.47 2.81 19.96
C GLY A 56 3.78 1.46 19.73
N LYS A 57 2.95 0.98 20.67
CA LYS A 57 2.20 -0.26 20.49
C LYS A 57 1.06 -0.06 19.50
N LYS A 58 0.20 0.93 19.73
CA LYS A 58 -0.93 1.26 18.86
C LYS A 58 -0.47 1.63 17.44
N ARG A 59 0.69 2.28 17.33
CA ARG A 59 1.28 2.65 16.05
C ARG A 59 1.69 1.41 15.25
N ARG A 60 2.35 0.44 15.87
CA ARG A 60 2.71 -0.83 15.21
C ARG A 60 1.48 -1.64 14.80
N GLU A 61 0.47 -1.68 15.67
CA GLU A 61 -0.81 -2.33 15.36
C GLU A 61 -1.47 -1.69 14.14
N ALA A 62 -1.58 -0.36 14.08
CA ALA A 62 -2.13 0.36 12.95
C ALA A 62 -1.34 0.13 11.64
N ILE A 63 0.00 0.08 11.69
CA ILE A 63 0.82 -0.21 10.51
C ILE A 63 0.63 -1.67 10.07
N ALA A 64 0.55 -2.61 11.00
CA ALA A 64 0.32 -4.02 10.67
C ALA A 64 -1.04 -4.24 10.00
N GLU A 65 -2.09 -3.58 10.49
CA GLU A 65 -3.46 -3.65 9.94
C GLU A 65 -3.51 -3.23 8.46
N ILE A 66 -2.80 -2.17 8.10
CA ILE A 66 -2.76 -1.68 6.71
C ILE A 66 -1.72 -2.38 5.85
N GLY A 67 -0.90 -3.24 6.43
CA GLY A 67 0.25 -3.84 5.74
C GLY A 67 -0.10 -4.67 4.51
N ALA A 68 -1.24 -5.36 4.53
CA ALA A 68 -1.75 -6.17 3.43
C ALA A 68 -2.60 -5.39 2.41
N HIS A 69 -2.86 -4.10 2.66
CA HIS A 69 -3.69 -3.30 1.77
C HIS A 69 -3.02 -3.12 0.40
N LYS A 70 -3.70 -3.54 -0.67
CA LYS A 70 -3.17 -3.52 -2.04
C LYS A 70 -3.24 -2.14 -2.70
N GLY A 71 -4.16 -1.29 -2.27
CA GLY A 71 -4.29 0.08 -2.77
C GLY A 71 -3.28 1.03 -2.14
N THR A 72 -3.14 2.20 -2.71
CA THR A 72 -2.24 3.24 -2.22
C THR A 72 -2.66 3.73 -0.84
N LEU A 73 -1.69 3.88 0.06
CA LEU A 73 -1.87 4.38 1.43
C LEU A 73 -1.53 5.87 1.49
N ILE A 74 -2.36 6.64 2.19
CA ILE A 74 -2.18 8.10 2.30
C ILE A 74 -2.11 8.46 3.78
N PHE A 75 -0.99 9.07 4.17
CA PHE A 75 -0.72 9.47 5.53
C PHE A 75 -0.59 10.98 5.65
N TYR A 76 -1.14 11.55 6.71
CA TYR A 76 -0.67 12.81 7.24
C TYR A 76 0.49 12.55 8.18
N GLU A 77 1.56 13.32 8.03
CA GLU A 77 2.67 13.19 8.95
C GLU A 77 3.33 14.56 9.23
N SER A 78 3.74 14.72 10.47
CA SER A 78 4.55 15.87 10.87
C SER A 78 5.90 15.83 10.15
N ARG A 79 6.33 16.97 9.64
CA ARG A 79 7.62 17.12 8.97
C ARG A 79 8.80 16.53 9.77
N TRP A 80 8.74 16.64 11.09
CA TRP A 80 9.78 16.15 11.99
C TRP A 80 9.85 14.62 12.10
N ARG A 81 8.80 13.93 11.69
CA ARG A 81 8.69 12.47 11.78
C ARG A 81 8.77 11.76 10.44
N ILE A 82 8.85 12.50 9.33
CA ILE A 82 8.86 11.89 7.99
C ILE A 82 9.93 10.80 7.88
N ALA A 83 11.19 11.10 8.22
CA ALA A 83 12.27 10.11 8.14
C ALA A 83 12.05 8.91 9.06
N ALA A 84 11.66 9.15 10.31
CA ALA A 84 11.42 8.08 11.29
C ALA A 84 10.24 7.20 10.87
N THR A 85 9.14 7.82 10.40
CA THR A 85 7.97 7.09 9.90
C THR A 85 8.31 6.28 8.65
N ALA A 86 9.09 6.83 7.72
CA ALA A 86 9.53 6.10 6.54
C ALA A 86 10.38 4.88 6.90
N LYS A 87 11.34 5.00 7.84
CA LYS A 87 12.14 3.88 8.36
C LYS A 87 11.28 2.79 8.99
N GLU A 88 10.30 3.18 9.79
CA GLU A 88 9.38 2.24 10.43
C GLU A 88 8.51 1.50 9.40
N LEU A 89 8.00 2.21 8.40
CA LEU A 89 7.24 1.61 7.30
C LEU A 89 8.10 0.65 6.48
N VAL A 90 9.38 0.97 6.20
CA VAL A 90 10.33 0.04 5.56
C VAL A 90 10.45 -1.24 6.37
N ALA A 91 10.66 -1.12 7.67
CA ALA A 91 10.86 -2.28 8.56
C ALA A 91 9.62 -3.19 8.62
N MET A 92 8.42 -2.63 8.56
CA MET A 92 7.18 -3.39 8.74
C MET A 92 6.50 -3.80 7.42
N LEU A 93 6.63 -2.98 6.37
CA LEU A 93 5.92 -3.17 5.09
C LEU A 93 6.86 -3.50 3.93
N GLY A 94 8.16 -3.40 4.14
CA GLY A 94 9.17 -3.45 3.08
C GLY A 94 9.34 -2.12 2.35
N ASP A 95 10.37 -2.04 1.52
CA ASP A 95 10.69 -0.81 0.77
C ASP A 95 9.74 -0.65 -0.40
N ARG A 96 8.80 0.28 -0.28
CA ARG A 96 7.76 0.58 -1.26
C ARG A 96 8.03 1.90 -1.95
N GLN A 97 7.53 2.06 -3.18
CA GLN A 97 7.48 3.36 -3.85
C GLN A 97 6.62 4.32 -3.05
N CYS A 98 7.05 5.56 -2.93
CA CYS A 98 6.30 6.58 -2.23
C CYS A 98 6.46 7.96 -2.89
N ALA A 99 5.59 8.87 -2.50
CA ALA A 99 5.71 10.29 -2.79
C ALA A 99 5.50 11.09 -1.51
N LEU A 100 6.35 12.08 -1.27
CA LEU A 100 6.11 13.12 -0.29
C LEU A 100 5.59 14.35 -1.03
N VAL A 101 4.36 14.75 -0.74
CA VAL A 101 3.75 15.96 -1.26
C VAL A 101 3.70 16.98 -0.14
N ARG A 102 4.30 18.14 -0.35
CA ARG A 102 4.37 19.18 0.67
C ARG A 102 3.91 20.52 0.16
N GLU A 103 3.44 21.38 1.08
CA GLU A 103 2.99 22.74 0.82
C GLU A 103 1.99 22.84 -0.35
N LEU A 104 1.07 21.87 -0.42
CA LEU A 104 0.02 21.81 -1.43
C LEU A 104 -0.69 23.14 -1.60
N THR A 105 -0.87 23.56 -2.86
CA THR A 105 -1.51 24.81 -3.28
C THR A 105 -0.82 26.09 -2.79
N LYS A 106 0.37 26.00 -2.20
CA LYS A 106 1.15 27.13 -1.72
C LYS A 106 2.35 27.40 -2.64
N LYS A 107 3.01 28.56 -2.45
CA LYS A 107 4.15 29.00 -3.26
C LYS A 107 5.30 27.97 -3.37
N PHE A 108 5.48 27.15 -2.34
CA PHE A 108 6.57 26.17 -2.25
C PHE A 108 6.06 24.72 -2.36
N GLU A 109 4.97 24.54 -3.10
CA GLU A 109 4.48 23.18 -3.41
C GLU A 109 5.58 22.35 -4.07
N GLN A 110 5.73 21.12 -3.56
CA GLN A 110 6.72 20.18 -4.09
C GLN A 110 6.23 18.74 -3.95
N VAL A 111 6.57 17.94 -4.95
CA VAL A 111 6.39 16.48 -4.93
C VAL A 111 7.75 15.81 -5.07
N VAL A 112 8.12 15.01 -4.10
CA VAL A 112 9.31 14.15 -4.13
C VAL A 112 8.86 12.71 -4.29
N ARG A 113 9.30 12.03 -5.34
CA ARG A 113 9.00 10.63 -5.62
C ARG A 113 10.25 9.79 -5.45
N CYS A 114 10.17 8.77 -4.61
CA CYS A 114 11.29 7.88 -4.29
C CYS A 114 10.76 6.57 -3.67
N THR A 115 11.65 5.78 -3.07
CA THR A 115 11.27 4.68 -2.18
C THR A 115 11.17 5.18 -0.74
N LEU A 116 10.55 4.39 0.14
CA LEU A 116 10.49 4.71 1.58
C LEU A 116 11.90 4.82 2.19
N SER A 117 12.83 3.95 1.80
CA SER A 117 14.24 4.04 2.23
C SER A 117 14.89 5.33 1.73
N GLY A 118 14.72 5.66 0.45
CA GLY A 118 15.23 6.91 -0.12
C GLY A 118 14.63 8.16 0.56
N LEU A 119 13.35 8.11 0.94
CA LEU A 119 12.70 9.19 1.69
C LEU A 119 13.29 9.34 3.10
N ALA A 120 13.54 8.21 3.77
CA ALA A 120 14.13 8.18 5.09
C ALA A 120 15.55 8.77 5.10
N ASP A 121 16.36 8.42 4.10
CA ASP A 121 17.73 8.92 3.97
C ASP A 121 17.78 10.40 3.59
N MET A 122 16.92 10.82 2.66
CA MET A 122 16.84 12.21 2.21
C MET A 122 16.55 13.19 3.34
N TYR A 123 15.76 12.78 4.32
CA TYR A 123 15.32 13.63 5.43
C TYR A 123 15.87 13.20 6.79
N ALA A 124 16.96 12.40 6.81
CA ALA A 124 17.58 11.91 8.04
C ALA A 124 18.07 13.06 8.95
N ASP A 125 18.77 14.02 8.36
CA ASP A 125 19.41 15.13 9.11
C ASP A 125 18.59 16.43 9.07
N THR A 126 17.87 16.66 7.98
CA THR A 126 17.12 17.90 7.79
C THR A 126 15.68 17.61 7.39
N PRO A 127 14.72 17.86 8.27
CA PRO A 127 13.32 17.60 7.97
C PRO A 127 12.80 18.49 6.83
N PRO A 128 11.83 18.02 6.04
CA PRO A 128 11.19 18.84 5.02
C PRO A 128 10.52 20.06 5.65
N LYS A 129 10.34 21.13 4.89
CA LYS A 129 9.62 22.32 5.37
C LYS A 129 8.14 22.21 5.01
N GLY A 130 7.30 22.72 5.90
CA GLY A 130 5.86 22.86 5.68
C GLY A 130 5.02 21.63 6.03
N GLU A 131 3.78 21.63 5.58
CA GLU A 131 2.82 20.55 5.77
C GLU A 131 3.07 19.42 4.78
N CYS A 132 2.99 18.18 5.22
CA CYS A 132 3.38 17.00 4.45
C CYS A 132 2.25 15.98 4.37
N VAL A 133 2.06 15.45 3.17
CA VAL A 133 1.26 14.26 2.91
C VAL A 133 2.19 13.21 2.33
N MET A 134 2.29 12.06 2.97
CA MET A 134 3.06 10.92 2.49
C MET A 134 2.11 9.94 1.82
N VAL A 135 2.40 9.61 0.56
CA VAL A 135 1.62 8.67 -0.25
C VAL A 135 2.50 7.47 -0.54
N VAL A 136 2.06 6.27 -0.18
CA VAL A 136 2.86 5.04 -0.23
C VAL A 136 2.14 4.00 -1.07
N ALA A 137 2.84 3.33 -1.96
CA ALA A 137 2.28 2.24 -2.75
C ALA A 137 1.71 1.14 -1.85
N GLY A 138 0.59 0.55 -2.26
CA GLY A 138 0.01 -0.60 -1.60
C GLY A 138 0.94 -1.81 -1.55
N ALA A 139 0.53 -2.84 -0.86
CA ALA A 139 1.22 -4.11 -0.92
C ALA A 139 1.31 -4.54 -2.39
N LYS A 140 2.51 -4.84 -2.85
CA LYS A 140 2.61 -5.59 -4.11
C LYS A 140 1.76 -6.83 -3.92
N GLU A 141 0.91 -7.17 -4.89
CA GLU A 141 0.52 -8.56 -4.95
C GLU A 141 1.82 -9.33 -4.76
N ARG A 142 1.85 -10.23 -3.79
CA ARG A 142 2.75 -11.36 -3.93
C ARG A 142 2.29 -11.96 -5.24
N GLY A 143 2.87 -11.52 -6.33
CA GLY A 143 2.86 -12.32 -7.53
C GLY A 143 3.28 -13.67 -6.99
N GLU A 144 2.40 -14.67 -7.13
CA GLU A 144 2.79 -16.04 -6.87
C GLU A 144 4.19 -16.13 -7.45
N ASN A 145 5.18 -16.39 -6.60
CA ASN A 145 6.52 -16.56 -7.12
C ASN A 145 6.42 -17.64 -8.19
N ALA A 146 7.31 -17.64 -9.16
CA ALA A 146 7.21 -18.57 -10.28
C ALA A 146 6.96 -20.01 -9.77
N ALA A 147 7.51 -20.37 -8.61
CA ALA A 147 7.32 -21.68 -7.96
C ALA A 147 5.90 -21.86 -7.35
N GLU A 148 5.28 -20.82 -6.78
CA GLU A 148 3.89 -20.89 -6.29
C GLU A 148 2.90 -21.02 -7.45
N ARG A 149 3.08 -20.23 -8.52
CA ARG A 149 2.29 -20.35 -9.76
C ARG A 149 2.43 -21.74 -10.37
N ALA A 150 3.66 -22.24 -10.42
CA ALA A 150 3.96 -23.58 -10.90
C ALA A 150 3.28 -24.67 -10.05
N GLY A 151 3.28 -24.52 -8.72
CA GLY A 151 2.62 -25.45 -7.81
C GLY A 151 1.10 -25.47 -7.97
N ASN A 152 0.45 -24.30 -8.06
CA ASN A 152 -1.00 -24.23 -8.26
C ASN A 152 -1.41 -24.79 -9.62
N MET A 153 -0.67 -24.44 -10.67
CA MET A 153 -0.89 -24.96 -12.01
C MET A 153 -0.66 -26.49 -12.10
N ALA A 154 0.34 -26.99 -11.37
CA ALA A 154 0.60 -28.43 -11.31
C ALA A 154 -0.58 -29.18 -10.70
N ARG A 155 -1.14 -28.71 -9.57
CA ARG A 155 -2.34 -29.33 -8.95
C ARG A 155 -3.50 -29.38 -9.94
N GLU A 156 -3.83 -28.25 -10.56
CA GLU A 156 -4.93 -28.18 -11.52
C GLU A 156 -4.75 -29.14 -12.71
N LEU A 157 -3.53 -29.24 -13.26
CA LEU A 157 -3.25 -30.12 -14.38
C LEU A 157 -3.28 -31.60 -13.99
N ILE A 158 -2.76 -31.98 -12.82
CA ILE A 158 -2.76 -33.34 -12.31
C ILE A 158 -4.19 -33.78 -11.97
N GLU A 159 -4.99 -32.97 -11.28
CA GLU A 159 -6.41 -33.23 -11.02
C GLU A 159 -7.22 -33.46 -12.31
N ARG A 160 -6.84 -32.80 -13.40
CA ARG A 160 -7.42 -33.01 -14.74
C ARG A 160 -6.87 -34.24 -15.45
N GLY A 161 -6.01 -35.02 -14.83
CA GLY A 161 -5.42 -36.25 -15.39
C GLY A 161 -4.30 -36.03 -16.40
N VAL A 162 -3.70 -34.83 -16.45
CA VAL A 162 -2.58 -34.54 -17.34
C VAL A 162 -1.33 -35.24 -16.83
N SER A 163 -0.54 -35.85 -17.75
CA SER A 163 0.69 -36.52 -17.36
C SER A 163 1.70 -35.54 -16.75
N VAL A 164 2.50 -36.01 -15.77
CA VAL A 164 3.59 -35.18 -15.15
C VAL A 164 4.49 -34.55 -16.20
N LYS A 165 4.77 -35.26 -17.29
CA LYS A 165 5.61 -34.79 -18.38
C LYS A 165 4.97 -33.62 -19.15
N ASP A 166 3.68 -33.72 -19.44
CA ASP A 166 2.97 -32.68 -20.18
C ASP A 166 2.64 -31.49 -19.27
N ALA A 167 2.33 -31.73 -18.01
CA ALA A 167 2.18 -30.68 -16.98
C ALA A 167 3.48 -29.90 -16.83
N ALA A 168 4.64 -30.56 -16.69
CA ALA A 168 5.94 -29.91 -16.59
C ALA A 168 6.27 -29.05 -17.82
N LYS A 169 5.87 -29.49 -19.02
CA LYS A 169 6.06 -28.72 -20.25
C LYS A 169 5.23 -27.41 -20.23
N GLN A 170 3.98 -27.48 -19.84
CA GLN A 170 3.09 -26.32 -19.76
C GLN A 170 3.53 -25.36 -18.66
N ILE A 171 3.86 -25.87 -17.49
CA ILE A 171 4.33 -25.09 -16.33
C ILE A 171 5.61 -24.33 -16.68
N SER A 172 6.60 -25.01 -17.27
CA SER A 172 7.86 -24.37 -17.68
C SER A 172 7.64 -23.22 -18.66
N ALA A 173 6.71 -23.38 -19.61
CA ALA A 173 6.42 -22.36 -20.61
C ALA A 173 5.65 -21.15 -20.03
N LEU A 174 4.79 -21.36 -19.06
CA LEU A 174 3.88 -20.31 -18.53
C LEU A 174 4.35 -19.64 -17.23
N CYS A 175 5.17 -20.35 -16.44
CA CYS A 175 5.68 -19.83 -15.17
C CYS A 175 7.13 -19.32 -15.23
N ASP A 176 7.78 -19.41 -16.39
CA ASP A 176 9.18 -18.99 -16.61
C ASP A 176 10.16 -19.67 -15.63
N ILE A 177 10.01 -20.99 -15.45
CA ILE A 177 10.91 -21.82 -14.65
C ILE A 177 11.58 -22.90 -15.50
N ALA A 178 12.73 -23.38 -15.03
CA ALA A 178 13.45 -24.44 -15.70
C ALA A 178 12.61 -25.74 -15.79
N ARG A 179 12.67 -26.44 -16.91
CA ARG A 179 11.89 -27.66 -17.17
C ARG A 179 12.10 -28.75 -16.12
N ASN A 180 13.32 -28.85 -15.60
CA ASN A 180 13.64 -29.81 -14.54
C ASN A 180 12.96 -29.47 -13.22
N GLU A 181 12.84 -28.18 -12.90
CA GLU A 181 12.15 -27.67 -11.73
C GLU A 181 10.63 -27.88 -11.84
N ALA A 182 10.07 -27.55 -13.00
CA ALA A 182 8.66 -27.82 -13.30
C ALA A 182 8.30 -29.31 -13.16
N TYR A 183 9.20 -30.19 -13.64
CA TYR A 183 9.02 -31.65 -13.52
C TYR A 183 9.07 -32.12 -12.06
N ALA A 184 9.98 -31.58 -11.25
CA ALA A 184 10.08 -31.89 -9.82
C ALA A 184 8.83 -31.44 -9.06
N ILE A 185 8.29 -30.25 -9.39
CA ILE A 185 7.04 -29.73 -8.78
C ILE A 185 5.84 -30.63 -9.15
N ALA A 186 5.65 -30.91 -10.41
CA ALA A 186 4.52 -31.73 -10.87
C ALA A 186 4.61 -33.19 -10.35
N GLY A 187 5.82 -33.75 -10.25
CA GLY A 187 6.04 -35.08 -9.71
C GLY A 187 5.75 -35.19 -8.23
N ARG A 188 6.10 -34.17 -7.44
CA ARG A 188 5.81 -34.10 -6.02
C ARG A 188 4.29 -34.09 -5.74
N ILE A 189 3.57 -33.23 -6.46
CA ILE A 189 2.11 -33.10 -6.30
C ILE A 189 1.40 -34.40 -6.66
N LYS A 190 1.82 -35.08 -7.72
CA LYS A 190 1.24 -36.38 -8.09
C LYS A 190 1.47 -37.48 -7.05
N ASN A 191 2.54 -37.39 -6.27
CA ASN A 191 2.84 -38.37 -5.20
C ASN A 191 2.13 -38.05 -3.88
N GLU A 192 1.54 -36.86 -3.73
CA GLU A 192 0.76 -36.42 -2.57
C GLU A 192 -0.73 -36.78 -2.70
N GLU A 193 -1.20 -37.21 -3.89
CA GLU A 193 -2.52 -37.79 -4.16
C GLU A 193 -2.51 -39.30 -4.00
#